data_c1b0e6adb680920772d5e571ec5d10de
#
_entry.id   c1b0e6adb680920772d5e571ec5d10de
#
_cell.length_a   1.000
_cell.length_b   1.000
_cell.length_c   1.000
_cell.angle_alpha   90.00
_cell.angle_beta   90.00
_cell.angle_gamma   90.00
#
_symmetry.space_group_name_H-M   'P 1'
#
loop_
_entity.id
_entity.type
_entity.pdbx_description
1 polymer ?
#
loop_
_entity_poly.entity_id
_entity_poly.type
_entity_poly.pdbx_seq_one_letter_code
_entity_poly.pdbx_strand_id
1 'polypeptide(L)'
;GVLVHNMTHLLARTLGETIRIHLRLPGEPVHALVDPHQLENAILNLAINARDAMPEGGELTIAVALRQLDTALAGVVEVPPGDYVQIDISDTGKGIEPAVLQRVFEPFFTTKDFGSGSGLGLSMVYGFVRQSGGNIRIRSTPGRGTHVRFVLPTATAAVLAPERVATATAGTRALDGPVLLVEDEPEVRKVVRMQLTGLGHAVIEAADGVEALGLLQHVDDIALLVSDTVMPGGIGGRELA
;
A
#
# COMPACT_ATOMS: atom_id res chain seq x y z
N GLY A 1 1.26 13.80 -8.32
CA GLY A 1 0.24 14.86 -8.30
C GLY A 1 -1.14 14.30 -8.60
N VAL A 2 -1.35 13.73 -9.78
CA VAL A 2 -2.67 13.24 -10.24
C VAL A 2 -3.25 12.19 -9.28
N LEU A 3 -2.49 11.18 -8.86
CA LEU A 3 -2.93 10.15 -7.93
C LEU A 3 -3.44 10.78 -6.62
N VAL A 4 -2.66 11.67 -5.98
CA VAL A 4 -3.06 12.33 -4.73
C VAL A 4 -4.33 13.18 -4.93
N HIS A 5 -4.46 13.85 -6.08
CA HIS A 5 -5.67 14.60 -6.42
C HIS A 5 -6.89 13.67 -6.54
N ASN A 6 -6.75 12.55 -7.22
CA ASN A 6 -7.83 11.57 -7.39
C ASN A 6 -8.28 10.94 -6.06
N MET A 7 -7.38 10.83 -5.09
CA MET A 7 -7.70 10.34 -3.74
C MET A 7 -8.51 11.33 -2.90
N THR A 8 -8.69 12.59 -3.31
CA THR A 8 -9.33 13.62 -2.48
C THR A 8 -10.71 13.22 -1.99
N HIS A 9 -11.54 12.65 -2.85
CA HIS A 9 -12.89 12.20 -2.48
C HIS A 9 -12.86 11.04 -1.48
N LEU A 10 -11.96 10.07 -1.69
CA LEU A 10 -11.78 8.95 -0.77
C LEU A 10 -11.30 9.44 0.60
N LEU A 11 -10.31 10.32 0.62
CA LEU A 11 -9.78 10.91 1.85
C LEU A 11 -10.84 11.72 2.59
N ALA A 12 -11.60 12.57 1.90
CA ALA A 12 -12.68 13.35 2.52
C ALA A 12 -13.74 12.44 3.17
N ARG A 13 -14.13 11.36 2.48
CA ARG A 13 -15.09 10.39 3.03
C ARG A 13 -14.54 9.61 4.23
N THR A 14 -13.26 9.27 4.20
CA THR A 14 -12.59 8.48 5.26
C THR A 14 -12.33 9.30 6.52
N LEU A 15 -11.97 10.59 6.35
CA LEU A 15 -11.59 11.48 7.46
C LEU A 15 -12.81 12.14 8.11
N GLY A 16 -13.93 12.25 7.39
CA GLY A 16 -15.14 12.93 7.88
C GLY A 16 -15.07 14.45 7.74
N GLU A 17 -16.15 15.13 8.12
CA GLU A 17 -16.32 16.57 7.90
C GLU A 17 -15.55 17.45 8.89
N THR A 18 -15.08 16.88 10.00
CA THR A 18 -14.37 17.63 11.05
C THR A 18 -12.90 17.90 10.72
N ILE A 19 -12.36 17.23 9.70
CA ILE A 19 -10.95 17.38 9.29
C ILE A 19 -10.87 18.08 7.94
N ARG A 20 -10.19 19.23 7.91
CA ARG A 20 -9.92 19.98 6.68
C ARG A 20 -8.69 19.43 5.96
N ILE A 21 -8.85 19.09 4.69
CA ILE A 21 -7.76 18.56 3.85
C ILE A 21 -7.19 19.70 3.00
N HIS A 22 -5.89 19.92 3.10
CA HIS A 22 -5.14 20.87 2.29
C HIS A 22 -4.18 20.13 1.35
N LEU A 23 -4.35 20.29 0.05
CA LEU A 23 -3.44 19.74 -0.95
C LEU A 23 -2.50 20.85 -1.45
N ARG A 24 -1.21 20.56 -1.43
CA ARG A 24 -0.15 21.40 -2.02
C ARG A 24 0.58 20.58 -3.08
N LEU A 25 0.07 20.65 -4.31
CA LEU A 25 0.59 19.90 -5.43
C LEU A 25 1.46 20.80 -6.31
N PRO A 26 2.50 20.26 -6.97
CA PRO A 26 3.30 21.02 -7.92
C PRO A 26 2.46 21.37 -9.15
N GLY A 27 2.78 22.51 -9.79
CA GLY A 27 2.08 22.97 -11.00
C GLY A 27 2.29 22.05 -12.21
N GLU A 28 3.43 21.36 -12.25
CA GLU A 28 3.74 20.38 -13.28
C GLU A 28 3.62 18.96 -12.74
N PRO A 29 3.19 17.98 -13.56
CA PRO A 29 3.11 16.59 -13.15
C PRO A 29 4.49 16.04 -12.75
N VAL A 30 4.58 15.46 -11.56
CA VAL A 30 5.78 14.73 -11.12
C VAL A 30 5.45 13.23 -11.06
N HIS A 31 6.40 12.42 -11.48
CA HIS A 31 6.24 10.98 -11.59
C HIS A 31 7.24 10.25 -10.72
N ALA A 32 6.76 9.41 -9.82
CA ALA A 32 7.58 8.49 -9.05
C ALA A 32 7.53 7.09 -9.67
N LEU A 33 8.62 6.37 -9.56
CA LEU A 33 8.70 4.97 -9.99
C LEU A 33 8.23 4.07 -8.84
N VAL A 34 6.93 3.86 -8.75
CA VAL A 34 6.31 3.09 -7.66
C VAL A 34 5.03 2.41 -8.12
N ASP A 35 4.62 1.38 -7.41
CA ASP A 35 3.28 0.83 -7.53
C ASP A 35 2.24 1.86 -7.04
N PRO A 36 1.30 2.30 -7.90
CA PRO A 36 0.32 3.31 -7.54
C PRO A 36 -0.62 2.85 -6.42
N HIS A 37 -1.01 1.58 -6.37
CA HIS A 37 -1.90 1.06 -5.33
C HIS A 37 -1.22 1.00 -3.96
N GLN A 38 0.07 0.65 -3.91
CA GLN A 38 0.82 0.70 -2.66
C GLN A 38 1.00 2.14 -2.17
N LEU A 39 1.20 3.10 -3.08
CA LEU A 39 1.25 4.52 -2.72
C LEU A 39 -0.09 5.03 -2.19
N GLU A 40 -1.21 4.65 -2.82
CA GLU A 40 -2.55 4.98 -2.34
C GLU A 40 -2.79 4.43 -0.93
N ASN A 41 -2.47 3.17 -0.70
CA ASN A 41 -2.57 2.53 0.61
C ASN A 41 -1.68 3.21 1.66
N ALA A 42 -0.47 3.60 1.30
CA ALA A 42 0.44 4.32 2.20
C ALA A 42 -0.14 5.68 2.62
N ILE A 43 -0.66 6.46 1.66
CA ILE A 43 -1.30 7.76 1.95
C ILE A 43 -2.55 7.57 2.80
N LEU A 44 -3.38 6.58 2.49
CA LEU A 44 -4.60 6.28 3.23
C LEU A 44 -4.29 5.87 4.68
N ASN A 45 -3.30 5.01 4.91
CA ASN A 45 -2.86 4.61 6.24
C ASN A 45 -2.38 5.82 7.07
N LEU A 46 -1.61 6.73 6.46
CA LEU A 46 -1.14 7.94 7.14
C LEU A 46 -2.31 8.89 7.44
N ALA A 47 -3.27 9.02 6.53
CA ALA A 47 -4.46 9.84 6.72
C ALA A 47 -5.37 9.30 7.85
N ILE A 48 -5.57 7.97 7.93
CA ILE A 48 -6.32 7.32 9.01
C ILE A 48 -5.61 7.55 10.36
N ASN A 49 -4.29 7.43 10.42
CA ASN A 49 -3.53 7.72 11.64
C ASN A 49 -3.66 9.19 12.07
N ALA A 50 -3.64 10.12 11.10
CA ALA A 50 -3.87 11.54 11.36
C ALA A 50 -5.28 11.79 11.91
N ARG A 51 -6.32 11.18 11.33
CA ARG A 51 -7.71 11.25 11.84
C ARG A 51 -7.79 10.79 13.28
N ASP A 52 -7.21 9.64 13.59
CA ASP A 52 -7.26 9.07 14.94
C ASP A 52 -6.47 9.91 15.96
N ALA A 53 -5.53 10.73 15.48
CA ALA A 53 -4.83 11.73 16.30
C ALA A 53 -5.60 13.04 16.47
N MET A 54 -6.70 13.26 15.73
CA MET A 54 -7.52 14.49 15.71
C MET A 54 -9.00 14.22 16.05
N PRO A 55 -9.34 13.66 17.21
CA PRO A 55 -10.72 13.31 17.57
C PRO A 55 -11.67 14.52 17.59
N GLU A 56 -11.16 15.69 17.91
CA GLU A 56 -11.92 16.97 17.92
C GLU A 56 -11.93 17.66 16.54
N GLY A 57 -11.39 17.00 15.50
CA GLY A 57 -11.14 17.59 14.19
C GLY A 57 -9.79 18.29 14.09
N GLY A 58 -9.52 18.89 12.93
CA GLY A 58 -8.23 19.54 12.68
C GLY A 58 -7.92 19.72 11.20
N GLU A 59 -6.63 19.77 10.87
CA GLU A 59 -6.14 19.98 9.52
C GLU A 59 -5.16 18.88 9.11
N LEU A 60 -5.38 18.31 7.94
CA LEU A 60 -4.44 17.40 7.26
C LEU A 60 -3.89 18.09 6.02
N THR A 61 -2.60 18.31 5.95
CA THR A 61 -1.92 18.84 4.77
C THR A 61 -1.15 17.73 4.07
N ILE A 62 -1.39 17.53 2.78
CA ILE A 62 -0.61 16.64 1.91
C ILE A 62 0.09 17.51 0.88
N ALA A 63 1.42 17.50 0.88
CA ALA A 63 2.24 18.25 -0.06
C ALA A 63 3.10 17.30 -0.91
N VAL A 64 3.20 17.60 -2.20
CA VAL A 64 4.05 16.86 -3.14
C VAL A 64 5.00 17.84 -3.81
N ALA A 65 6.29 17.52 -3.88
CA ALA A 65 7.29 18.34 -4.52
C ALA A 65 8.38 17.49 -5.20
N LEU A 66 8.94 17.99 -6.28
CA LEU A 66 10.19 17.47 -6.84
C LEU A 66 11.37 17.95 -5.99
N ARG A 67 12.31 17.06 -5.70
CA ARG A 67 13.54 17.36 -4.95
C ARG A 67 14.74 16.75 -5.62
N GLN A 68 15.72 17.57 -5.91
CA GLN A 68 17.05 17.13 -6.27
C GLN A 68 17.88 16.99 -5.00
N LEU A 69 18.37 15.79 -4.75
CA LEU A 69 19.22 15.47 -3.60
C LEU A 69 20.66 15.34 -4.10
N ASP A 70 21.50 16.30 -3.76
CA ASP A 70 22.94 16.19 -3.94
C ASP A 70 23.54 15.19 -2.94
N THR A 71 24.84 14.92 -3.03
CA THR A 71 25.52 13.94 -2.17
C THR A 71 25.37 14.25 -0.68
N ALA A 72 25.36 15.52 -0.28
CA ALA A 72 25.23 15.91 1.14
C ALA A 72 23.83 15.70 1.66
N LEU A 73 22.81 16.13 0.92
CA LEU A 73 21.41 15.96 1.28
C LEU A 73 20.97 14.48 1.21
N ALA A 74 21.45 13.76 0.20
CA ALA A 74 21.21 12.34 0.02
C ALA A 74 21.75 11.52 1.20
N GLY A 75 22.94 11.84 1.70
CA GLY A 75 23.49 11.23 2.91
C GLY A 75 22.64 11.52 4.16
N VAL A 76 22.09 12.72 4.30
CA VAL A 76 21.17 13.06 5.39
C VAL A 76 19.86 12.30 5.26
N VAL A 77 19.34 12.14 4.05
CA VAL A 77 18.07 11.44 3.79
C VAL A 77 18.28 9.92 3.73
N GLU A 78 19.51 9.44 3.64
CA GLU A 78 19.90 8.01 3.55
C GLU A 78 19.37 7.35 2.26
N VAL A 79 19.53 8.02 1.13
CA VAL A 79 19.23 7.54 -0.22
C VAL A 79 20.37 7.93 -1.16
N PRO A 80 20.52 7.30 -2.34
CA PRO A 80 21.47 7.74 -3.35
C PRO A 80 21.20 9.19 -3.81
N PRO A 81 22.21 9.94 -4.27
CA PRO A 81 21.99 11.24 -4.93
C PRO A 81 21.11 11.08 -6.17
N GLY A 82 20.21 12.04 -6.43
CA GLY A 82 19.32 11.99 -7.59
C GLY A 82 18.08 12.84 -7.42
N ASP A 83 17.14 12.65 -8.35
CA ASP A 83 15.84 13.33 -8.34
C ASP A 83 14.79 12.46 -7.66
N TYR A 84 14.03 13.06 -6.75
CA TYR A 84 13.03 12.40 -5.92
C TYR A 84 11.71 13.16 -5.92
N VAL A 85 10.62 12.43 -5.85
CA VAL A 85 9.34 12.97 -5.46
C VAL A 85 9.26 12.92 -3.93
N GLN A 86 9.19 14.07 -3.29
CA GLN A 86 8.97 14.21 -1.87
C GLN A 86 7.48 14.32 -1.60
N ILE A 87 6.99 13.54 -0.64
CA ILE A 87 5.63 13.60 -0.14
C ILE A 87 5.68 13.92 1.35
N ASP A 88 5.01 14.99 1.74
CA ASP A 88 4.86 15.44 3.11
C ASP A 88 3.39 15.29 3.52
N ILE A 89 3.13 14.64 4.65
CA ILE A 89 1.81 14.50 5.26
C ILE A 89 1.90 15.04 6.68
N SER A 90 1.15 16.09 6.98
CA SER A 90 1.17 16.77 8.28
C SER A 90 -0.24 16.88 8.84
N ASP A 91 -0.41 16.51 10.10
CA ASP A 91 -1.63 16.71 10.88
C ASP A 91 -1.40 17.71 12.02
N THR A 92 -2.50 18.24 12.54
CA THR A 92 -2.53 19.12 13.73
C THR A 92 -3.01 18.38 14.98
N GLY A 93 -2.87 17.06 15.02
CA GLY A 93 -3.38 16.21 16.09
C GLY A 93 -2.56 16.24 17.37
N LYS A 94 -2.85 15.30 18.26
CA LYS A 94 -2.23 15.19 19.60
C LYS A 94 -0.72 14.93 19.58
N GLY A 95 -0.14 14.59 18.42
CA GLY A 95 1.26 14.22 18.30
C GLY A 95 1.61 12.87 18.93
N ILE A 96 2.91 12.57 18.94
CA ILE A 96 3.46 11.30 19.39
C ILE A 96 4.56 11.58 20.43
N GLU A 97 4.51 10.88 21.54
CA GLU A 97 5.55 10.94 22.58
C GLU A 97 6.88 10.43 22.06
N PRO A 98 8.03 11.00 22.48
CA PRO A 98 9.36 10.60 22.01
C PRO A 98 9.66 9.12 22.19
N ALA A 99 9.25 8.51 23.28
CA ALA A 99 9.44 7.08 23.56
C ALA A 99 8.66 6.19 22.57
N VAL A 100 7.44 6.62 22.17
CA VAL A 100 6.61 5.94 21.20
C VAL A 100 7.19 6.12 19.79
N LEU A 101 7.69 7.33 19.47
CA LEU A 101 8.21 7.68 18.16
C LEU A 101 9.39 6.78 17.72
N GLN A 102 10.17 6.26 18.67
CA GLN A 102 11.27 5.33 18.37
C GLN A 102 10.79 3.96 17.87
N ARG A 103 9.54 3.60 18.16
CA ARG A 103 8.96 2.29 17.89
C ARG A 103 7.86 2.27 16.86
N VAL A 104 7.46 3.41 16.33
CA VAL A 104 6.27 3.53 15.45
C VAL A 104 6.34 2.70 14.17
N PHE A 105 7.54 2.30 13.73
CA PHE A 105 7.74 1.43 12.57
C PHE A 105 7.87 -0.06 12.91
N GLU A 106 7.86 -0.43 14.20
CA GLU A 106 7.86 -1.83 14.60
C GLU A 106 6.52 -2.47 14.20
N PRO A 107 6.53 -3.63 13.51
CA PRO A 107 5.30 -4.35 13.22
C PRO A 107 4.53 -4.69 14.50
N PHE A 108 3.20 -4.59 14.44
CA PHE A 108 2.26 -4.83 15.54
C PHE A 108 2.35 -3.86 16.72
N PHE A 109 3.22 -2.85 16.66
CA PHE A 109 3.29 -1.84 17.69
C PHE A 109 2.12 -0.85 17.54
N THR A 110 1.34 -0.69 18.60
CA THR A 110 0.21 0.25 18.66
C THR A 110 0.05 0.80 20.06
N THR A 111 -0.38 2.06 20.16
CA THR A 111 -0.79 2.72 21.40
C THR A 111 -2.32 2.82 21.52
N LYS A 112 -3.05 2.23 20.58
CA LYS A 112 -4.52 2.18 20.58
C LYS A 112 -4.99 1.01 21.42
N ASP A 113 -6.22 1.10 21.93
CA ASP A 113 -6.86 0.03 22.69
C ASP A 113 -6.94 -1.26 21.88
N PHE A 114 -7.01 -2.38 22.59
CA PHE A 114 -7.07 -3.72 22.00
C PHE A 114 -8.24 -3.82 21.00
N GLY A 115 -7.93 -4.20 19.75
CA GLY A 115 -8.92 -4.29 18.65
C GLY A 115 -9.12 -3.00 17.84
N SER A 116 -8.57 -1.85 18.27
CA SER A 116 -8.74 -0.58 17.55
C SER A 116 -7.60 -0.21 16.59
N GLY A 117 -6.57 -1.04 16.52
CA GLY A 117 -5.44 -0.84 15.60
C GLY A 117 -4.59 -2.09 15.47
N SER A 118 -4.31 -2.51 14.23
CA SER A 118 -3.48 -3.68 13.93
C SER A 118 -1.99 -3.49 14.26
N GLY A 119 -1.53 -2.23 14.41
CA GLY A 119 -0.10 -1.91 14.55
C GLY A 119 0.71 -2.14 13.26
N LEU A 120 0.06 -2.39 12.13
CA LEU A 120 0.72 -2.69 10.86
C LEU A 120 0.79 -1.48 9.91
N GLY A 121 -0.04 -0.47 10.09
CA GLY A 121 -0.16 0.64 9.12
C GLY A 121 1.14 1.37 8.84
N LEU A 122 1.87 1.81 9.87
CA LEU A 122 3.14 2.54 9.71
C LEU A 122 4.30 1.63 9.28
N SER A 123 4.35 0.38 9.74
CA SER A 123 5.38 -0.58 9.30
C SER A 123 5.21 -0.95 7.82
N MET A 124 3.96 -1.06 7.32
CA MET A 124 3.68 -1.27 5.89
C MET A 124 4.10 -0.06 5.05
N VAL A 125 3.82 1.16 5.51
CA VAL A 125 4.29 2.39 4.85
C VAL A 125 5.81 2.44 4.78
N TYR A 126 6.49 2.11 5.88
CA TYR A 126 7.95 2.04 5.94
C TYR A 126 8.50 1.01 4.94
N GLY A 127 7.96 -0.21 4.95
CA GLY A 127 8.36 -1.30 4.04
C GLY A 127 8.19 -0.91 2.57
N PHE A 128 7.03 -0.35 2.21
CA PHE A 128 6.74 0.15 0.86
C PHE A 128 7.76 1.20 0.41
N VAL A 129 8.00 2.24 1.22
CA VAL A 129 8.92 3.32 0.87
C VAL A 129 10.35 2.79 0.69
N ARG A 130 10.81 1.90 1.58
CA ARG A 130 12.14 1.28 1.49
C ARG A 130 12.27 0.37 0.27
N GLN A 131 11.27 -0.45 -0.01
CA GLN A 131 11.25 -1.34 -1.18
C GLN A 131 11.24 -0.56 -2.49
N SER A 132 10.62 0.63 -2.50
CA SER A 132 10.62 1.55 -3.64
C SER A 132 11.92 2.36 -3.80
N GLY A 133 12.99 2.06 -3.06
CA GLY A 133 14.26 2.77 -3.12
C GLY A 133 14.24 4.17 -2.48
N GLY A 134 13.23 4.44 -1.66
CA GLY A 134 13.06 5.69 -0.93
C GLY A 134 13.46 5.62 0.54
N ASN A 135 13.18 6.68 1.26
CA ASN A 135 13.28 6.72 2.71
C ASN A 135 12.14 7.56 3.32
N ILE A 136 11.80 7.26 4.59
CA ILE A 136 10.73 7.90 5.33
C ILE A 136 11.24 8.40 6.68
N ARG A 137 10.76 9.58 7.09
CA ARG A 137 11.04 10.18 8.40
C ARG A 137 9.77 10.70 9.02
N ILE A 138 9.67 10.55 10.34
CA ILE A 138 8.58 11.12 11.14
C ILE A 138 9.16 12.12 12.13
N ARG A 139 8.51 13.27 12.23
CA ARG A 139 8.73 14.26 13.28
C ARG A 139 7.38 14.51 13.95
N SER A 140 7.37 14.46 15.25
CA SER A 140 6.16 14.71 16.03
C SER A 140 6.51 15.42 17.32
N THR A 141 5.58 16.27 17.76
CA THR A 141 5.67 16.94 19.05
C THR A 141 4.32 16.80 19.75
N PRO A 142 4.26 16.28 20.97
CA PRO A 142 3.02 16.21 21.73
C PRO A 142 2.27 17.54 21.75
N GLY A 143 0.98 17.48 21.44
CA GLY A 143 0.08 18.65 21.35
C GLY A 143 0.27 19.54 20.13
N ARG A 144 1.17 19.21 19.18
CA ARG A 144 1.42 20.00 17.96
C ARG A 144 1.22 19.26 16.66
N GLY A 145 0.92 17.95 16.73
CA GLY A 145 0.70 17.10 15.57
C GLY A 145 1.93 16.33 15.11
N THR A 146 1.78 15.69 13.96
CA THR A 146 2.79 14.82 13.36
C THR A 146 3.07 15.23 11.92
N HIS A 147 4.34 15.15 11.52
CA HIS A 147 4.80 15.39 10.16
C HIS A 147 5.55 14.15 9.68
N VAL A 148 4.99 13.49 8.69
CA VAL A 148 5.60 12.36 7.99
C VAL A 148 6.10 12.85 6.65
N ARG A 149 7.37 12.60 6.36
CA ARG A 149 8.02 12.90 5.09
C ARG A 149 8.61 11.63 4.51
N PHE A 150 8.34 11.36 3.25
CA PHE A 150 9.07 10.33 2.51
C PHE A 150 9.45 10.80 1.11
N VAL A 151 10.50 10.20 0.59
CA VAL A 151 11.01 10.46 -0.75
C VAL A 151 10.99 9.18 -1.56
N LEU A 152 10.63 9.29 -2.84
CA LEU A 152 10.54 8.19 -3.79
C LEU A 152 11.32 8.56 -5.05
N PRO A 153 12.11 7.66 -5.65
CA PRO A 153 12.82 7.96 -6.89
C PRO A 153 11.87 8.45 -7.97
N THR A 154 12.30 9.45 -8.75
CA THR A 154 11.53 9.86 -9.93
C THR A 154 11.63 8.80 -11.01
N ALA A 155 10.55 8.63 -11.78
CA ALA A 155 10.64 7.95 -13.06
C ALA A 155 11.40 8.87 -14.02
N THR A 156 12.57 8.47 -14.50
CA THR A 156 13.33 9.20 -15.51
C THR A 156 12.53 9.27 -16.81
N ALA A 157 12.70 10.30 -17.62
CA ALA A 157 12.01 10.47 -18.90
C ALA A 157 12.17 9.25 -19.84
N ALA A 158 13.25 8.47 -19.70
CA ALA A 158 13.46 7.22 -20.40
C ALA A 158 12.46 6.09 -19.97
N VAL A 159 11.96 6.15 -18.72
CA VAL A 159 10.92 5.21 -18.20
C VAL A 159 9.52 5.77 -18.50
N LEU A 160 9.40 7.10 -18.68
CA LEU A 160 8.16 7.80 -19.01
C LEU A 160 7.92 7.94 -20.54
N ALA A 161 9.00 7.83 -21.36
CA ALA A 161 8.74 7.51 -22.77
C ALA A 161 7.79 6.32 -22.70
N PRO A 162 6.58 6.43 -23.34
CA PRO A 162 5.84 5.21 -23.51
C PRO A 162 6.89 4.29 -24.15
N GLU A 163 7.51 3.42 -23.37
CA GLU A 163 7.64 2.12 -23.91
C GLU A 163 6.27 2.00 -24.52
N ARG A 164 6.20 2.13 -25.85
CA ARG A 164 5.29 1.25 -26.50
C ARG A 164 5.47 0.03 -25.63
N VAL A 165 4.49 -0.14 -24.73
CA VAL A 165 4.17 -1.45 -24.35
C VAL A 165 4.14 -2.08 -25.73
N ALA A 166 5.33 -2.48 -26.22
CA ALA A 166 5.35 -3.70 -26.90
C ALA A 166 4.52 -4.45 -25.90
N THR A 167 3.21 -4.53 -26.18
CA THR A 167 2.55 -5.74 -25.88
C THR A 167 3.57 -6.80 -26.27
N ALA A 168 4.61 -6.92 -25.41
CA ALA A 168 4.90 -8.17 -24.90
C ALA A 168 3.52 -8.43 -24.29
N THR A 169 2.76 -8.97 -25.18
CA THR A 169 2.47 -10.37 -25.08
C THR A 169 3.77 -11.01 -24.65
N ALA A 170 4.30 -10.64 -23.43
CA ALA A 170 4.66 -11.62 -22.46
C ALA A 170 3.41 -12.45 -22.55
N GLY A 171 3.46 -13.32 -23.57
CA GLY A 171 2.39 -14.21 -23.75
C GLY A 171 2.16 -14.66 -22.36
N THR A 172 1.05 -14.22 -21.77
CA THR A 172 0.49 -14.87 -20.64
C THR A 172 0.60 -16.27 -21.13
N ARG A 173 1.69 -16.94 -20.69
CA ARG A 173 1.88 -18.34 -21.05
C ARG A 173 0.64 -18.90 -20.44
N ALA A 174 -0.37 -19.05 -21.29
CA ALA A 174 -1.67 -19.51 -20.86
C ALA A 174 -1.30 -20.71 -20.03
N LEU A 175 -1.62 -20.64 -18.73
CA LEU A 175 -1.37 -21.78 -17.88
C LEU A 175 -2.05 -22.93 -18.62
N ASP A 176 -1.34 -24.01 -18.89
CA ASP A 176 -1.87 -25.19 -19.60
C ASP A 176 -2.85 -25.93 -18.65
N GLY A 177 -3.84 -25.21 -18.10
CA GLY A 177 -4.83 -25.73 -17.17
C GLY A 177 -5.49 -24.63 -16.33
N PRO A 178 -6.54 -24.98 -15.58
CA PRO A 178 -7.25 -24.04 -14.72
C PRO A 178 -6.45 -23.68 -13.46
N VAL A 179 -6.79 -22.55 -12.88
CA VAL A 179 -6.34 -22.10 -11.56
C VAL A 179 -7.34 -22.59 -10.53
N LEU A 180 -6.89 -23.32 -9.52
CA LEU A 180 -7.70 -23.63 -8.33
C LEU A 180 -7.55 -22.51 -7.32
N LEU A 181 -8.66 -21.78 -7.06
CA LEU A 181 -8.75 -20.71 -6.08
C LEU A 181 -9.42 -21.25 -4.83
N VAL A 182 -8.73 -21.19 -3.68
CA VAL A 182 -9.24 -21.65 -2.38
C VAL A 182 -9.27 -20.46 -1.42
N GLU A 183 -10.47 -20.03 -1.03
CA GLU A 183 -10.71 -18.87 -0.20
C GLU A 183 -12.01 -19.06 0.57
N ASP A 184 -12.00 -18.92 1.88
CA ASP A 184 -13.19 -19.17 2.72
C ASP A 184 -14.18 -18.00 2.70
N GLU A 185 -13.69 -16.76 2.57
CA GLU A 185 -14.55 -15.58 2.54
C GLU A 185 -15.19 -15.40 1.14
N PRO A 186 -16.52 -15.53 0.98
CA PRO A 186 -17.17 -15.51 -0.33
C PRO A 186 -16.94 -14.24 -1.15
N GLU A 187 -16.87 -13.08 -0.47
CA GLU A 187 -16.66 -11.79 -1.15
C GLU A 187 -15.22 -11.65 -1.66
N VAL A 188 -14.24 -12.13 -0.89
CA VAL A 188 -12.83 -12.16 -1.30
C VAL A 188 -12.66 -13.13 -2.46
N ARG A 189 -13.21 -14.34 -2.36
CA ARG A 189 -13.18 -15.36 -3.43
C ARG A 189 -13.73 -14.82 -4.74
N LYS A 190 -14.87 -14.11 -4.69
CA LYS A 190 -15.47 -13.48 -5.87
C LYS A 190 -14.55 -12.43 -6.52
N VAL A 191 -13.91 -11.58 -5.72
CA VAL A 191 -12.98 -10.54 -6.22
C VAL A 191 -11.77 -11.18 -6.87
N VAL A 192 -11.12 -12.14 -6.21
CA VAL A 192 -9.93 -12.82 -6.75
C VAL A 192 -10.27 -13.59 -8.02
N ARG A 193 -11.42 -14.28 -8.05
CA ARG A 193 -11.91 -14.95 -9.27
C ARG A 193 -12.07 -13.98 -10.42
N MET A 194 -12.70 -12.82 -10.19
CA MET A 194 -12.87 -11.80 -11.24
C MET A 194 -11.53 -11.31 -11.78
N GLN A 195 -10.53 -11.12 -10.93
CA GLN A 195 -9.19 -10.71 -11.34
C GLN A 195 -8.51 -11.78 -12.20
N LEU A 196 -8.52 -13.05 -11.74
CA LEU A 196 -7.91 -14.17 -12.47
C LEU A 196 -8.60 -14.39 -13.83
N THR A 197 -9.93 -14.32 -13.88
CA THR A 197 -10.70 -14.42 -15.11
C THR A 197 -10.42 -13.23 -16.05
N GLY A 198 -10.27 -12.01 -15.49
CA GLY A 198 -9.87 -10.82 -16.26
C GLY A 198 -8.47 -10.93 -16.88
N LEU A 199 -7.58 -11.73 -16.28
CA LEU A 199 -6.26 -12.09 -16.80
C LEU A 199 -6.31 -13.23 -17.84
N GLY A 200 -7.49 -13.79 -18.12
CA GLY A 200 -7.69 -14.83 -19.13
C GLY A 200 -7.54 -16.27 -18.62
N HIS A 201 -7.50 -16.46 -17.28
CA HIS A 201 -7.42 -17.81 -16.69
C HIS A 201 -8.79 -18.44 -16.45
N ALA A 202 -8.92 -19.73 -16.71
CA ALA A 202 -10.04 -20.53 -16.22
C ALA A 202 -9.86 -20.74 -14.70
N VAL A 203 -10.91 -20.51 -13.90
CA VAL A 203 -10.83 -20.61 -12.44
C VAL A 203 -11.82 -21.63 -11.93
N ILE A 204 -11.33 -22.54 -11.09
CA ILE A 204 -12.14 -23.49 -10.29
C ILE A 204 -12.08 -22.96 -8.85
N GLU A 205 -13.22 -22.91 -8.17
CA GLU A 205 -13.34 -22.35 -6.82
C GLU A 205 -13.51 -23.46 -5.79
N ALA A 206 -12.91 -23.29 -4.62
CA ALA A 206 -13.17 -24.08 -3.42
C ALA A 206 -13.34 -23.13 -2.22
N ALA A 207 -14.27 -23.46 -1.34
CA ALA A 207 -14.57 -22.66 -0.16
C ALA A 207 -13.67 -23.01 1.04
N ASP A 208 -13.04 -24.18 1.02
CA ASP A 208 -12.14 -24.64 2.08
C ASP A 208 -11.13 -25.68 1.55
N GLY A 209 -10.20 -26.06 2.42
CA GLY A 209 -9.15 -27.04 2.07
C GLY A 209 -9.67 -28.44 1.81
N VAL A 210 -10.79 -28.83 2.36
CA VAL A 210 -11.39 -30.17 2.15
C VAL A 210 -11.99 -30.25 0.75
N GLU A 211 -12.74 -29.24 0.35
CA GLU A 211 -13.25 -29.12 -1.03
C GLU A 211 -12.13 -29.06 -2.04
N ALA A 212 -11.07 -28.27 -1.73
CA ALA A 212 -9.89 -28.17 -2.57
C ALA A 212 -9.19 -29.52 -2.79
N LEU A 213 -9.01 -30.31 -1.74
CA LEU A 213 -8.43 -31.67 -1.86
C LEU A 213 -9.32 -32.59 -2.71
N GLY A 214 -10.62 -32.50 -2.58
CA GLY A 214 -11.55 -33.23 -3.41
C GLY A 214 -11.41 -32.88 -4.89
N LEU A 215 -11.26 -31.58 -5.19
CA LEU A 215 -11.04 -31.11 -6.56
C LEU A 215 -9.69 -31.54 -7.13
N LEU A 216 -8.61 -31.48 -6.33
CA LEU A 216 -7.27 -31.92 -6.73
C LEU A 216 -7.21 -33.43 -7.08
N GLN A 217 -8.10 -34.25 -6.52
CA GLN A 217 -8.18 -35.69 -6.81
C GLN A 217 -9.00 -36.02 -8.07
N HIS A 218 -9.84 -35.10 -8.54
CA HIS A 218 -10.81 -35.36 -9.62
C HIS A 218 -10.61 -34.49 -10.86
N VAL A 219 -9.81 -33.40 -10.74
CA VAL A 219 -9.52 -32.50 -11.83
C VAL A 219 -8.04 -32.66 -12.21
N ASP A 220 -7.81 -33.23 -13.37
CA ASP A 220 -6.46 -33.31 -13.95
C ASP A 220 -6.04 -31.94 -14.47
N ASP A 221 -4.73 -31.71 -14.54
CA ASP A 221 -4.11 -30.53 -15.17
C ASP A 221 -4.37 -29.17 -14.49
N ILE A 222 -4.60 -29.14 -13.17
CA ILE A 222 -4.60 -27.87 -12.41
C ILE A 222 -3.21 -27.26 -12.52
N ALA A 223 -3.11 -26.10 -13.18
CA ALA A 223 -1.85 -25.45 -13.50
C ALA A 223 -1.32 -24.55 -12.36
N LEU A 224 -2.21 -24.07 -11.49
CA LEU A 224 -1.84 -23.18 -10.37
C LEU A 224 -2.84 -23.32 -9.23
N LEU A 225 -2.33 -23.37 -8.00
CA LEU A 225 -3.10 -23.24 -6.76
C LEU A 225 -2.91 -21.84 -6.18
N VAL A 226 -4.01 -21.15 -5.94
CA VAL A 226 -4.06 -19.85 -5.21
C VAL A 226 -4.90 -20.06 -3.95
N SER A 227 -4.29 -19.94 -2.79
CA SER A 227 -4.96 -20.23 -1.51
C SER A 227 -4.57 -19.22 -0.44
N ASP A 228 -5.51 -18.88 0.45
CA ASP A 228 -5.14 -18.27 1.73
C ASP A 228 -4.32 -19.26 2.57
N THR A 229 -3.45 -18.72 3.41
CA THR A 229 -2.55 -19.49 4.27
C THR A 229 -3.28 -20.09 5.47
N VAL A 230 -4.31 -19.41 5.96
CA VAL A 230 -5.07 -19.78 7.17
C VAL A 230 -6.56 -19.80 6.85
N MET A 231 -7.13 -20.99 6.82
CA MET A 231 -8.56 -21.21 6.58
C MET A 231 -9.21 -21.99 7.73
N PRO A 232 -10.47 -21.73 8.08
CA PRO A 232 -11.19 -22.55 9.05
C PRO A 232 -11.35 -23.97 8.49
N GLY A 233 -11.17 -24.99 9.34
CA GLY A 233 -11.39 -26.40 8.95
C GLY A 233 -10.16 -27.30 8.96
N GLY A 234 -8.98 -26.78 9.34
CA GLY A 234 -7.81 -27.61 9.67
C GLY A 234 -6.87 -27.95 8.51
N ILE A 235 -7.24 -27.64 7.26
CA ILE A 235 -6.35 -27.79 6.09
C ILE A 235 -6.09 -26.41 5.51
N GLY A 236 -4.90 -25.88 5.77
CA GLY A 236 -4.47 -24.57 5.27
C GLY A 236 -3.77 -24.66 3.92
N GLY A 237 -3.52 -23.49 3.30
CA GLY A 237 -2.84 -23.41 2.01
C GLY A 237 -1.46 -24.09 1.95
N ARG A 238 -0.77 -24.20 3.11
CA ARG A 238 0.53 -24.92 3.21
C ARG A 238 0.40 -26.43 3.12
N GLU A 239 -0.75 -26.98 3.50
CA GLU A 239 -0.99 -28.43 3.48
C GLU A 239 -1.54 -28.86 2.13
N LEU A 240 -2.08 -27.91 1.34
CA LEU A 240 -2.56 -28.12 -0.01
C LEU A 240 -1.44 -28.07 -1.06
N ALA A 241 -0.32 -27.40 -0.76
CA ALA A 241 0.83 -27.24 -1.67
C ALA A 241 1.88 -28.33 -1.47
#